data_1fcd63811b8e034e9f9e52925519c707
#
_entry.id   1fcd63811b8e034e9f9e52925519c707
#
_cell.length_a   1.000
_cell.length_b   1.000
_cell.length_c   1.000
_cell.angle_alpha   90.00
_cell.angle_beta   90.00
_cell.angle_gamma   90.00
#
_symmetry.space_group_name_H-M   'P 1'
#
loop_
_entity.id
_entity.type
_entity.pdbx_description
1 polymer ?
#
loop_
_entity_poly.entity_id
_entity_poly.type
_entity_poly.pdbx_seq_one_letter_code
_entity_poly.pdbx_strand_id
1 'polypeptide(L)'
;QLFRQSGKVAAEHLEEALAVKTEQGGKLYEILIRLGHLKAEDLHALLSRQPGIAAVHLANIAMDRENVKLLPSEVVLRNFSFPIDRLGKLMTAAMVCPLDMEAIAEIQNHTGLSVKPVLCSLDDFYTVVEKYYHIKRNAEAAAGGPPPPGSVAAGSGAVAQQRSRRLPRRPSNRSRMPR
;
A
#
# COMPACT_ATOMS: atom_id res chain seq x y z
N GLN A 1 -1.94 22.54 7.95
CA GLN A 1 -1.47 23.94 7.73
C GLN A 1 -0.72 24.09 6.41
N LEU A 2 0.08 23.08 5.99
CA LEU A 2 0.89 23.12 4.77
C LEU A 2 0.08 23.46 3.51
N PHE A 3 -1.07 22.82 3.31
CA PHE A 3 -1.93 23.03 2.13
C PHE A 3 -2.54 24.43 2.08
N ARG A 4 -2.89 25.00 3.25
CA ARG A 4 -3.40 26.39 3.33
C ARG A 4 -2.30 27.42 2.98
N GLN A 5 -1.08 27.17 3.44
CA GLN A 5 0.06 28.09 3.20
C GLN A 5 0.57 28.03 1.76
N SER A 6 0.38 26.89 1.08
CA SER A 6 0.87 26.71 -0.30
C SER A 6 0.11 27.51 -1.37
N GLY A 7 -1.12 27.94 -1.06
CA GLY A 7 -2.01 28.56 -2.03
C GLY A 7 -2.45 27.65 -3.19
N LYS A 8 -2.08 26.36 -3.14
CA LYS A 8 -2.40 25.38 -4.20
C LYS A 8 -3.79 24.78 -4.06
N VAL A 9 -4.35 24.81 -2.85
CA VAL A 9 -5.69 24.30 -2.55
C VAL A 9 -6.53 25.41 -1.95
N ALA A 10 -7.69 25.67 -2.52
CA ALA A 10 -8.63 26.65 -1.98
C ALA A 10 -9.19 26.18 -0.63
N ALA A 11 -9.56 27.12 0.24
CA ALA A 11 -10.07 26.80 1.56
C ALA A 11 -11.32 25.92 1.50
N GLU A 12 -12.22 26.18 0.55
CA GLU A 12 -13.44 25.41 0.32
C GLU A 12 -13.15 23.93 -0.02
N HIS A 13 -12.17 23.69 -0.90
CA HIS A 13 -11.75 22.34 -1.27
C HIS A 13 -11.10 21.58 -0.10
N LEU A 14 -10.44 22.32 0.79
CA LEU A 14 -9.86 21.72 1.98
C LEU A 14 -10.94 21.33 2.99
N GLU A 15 -12.00 22.12 3.13
CA GLU A 15 -13.14 21.82 3.98
C GLU A 15 -13.93 20.62 3.45
N GLU A 16 -14.16 20.55 2.14
CA GLU A 16 -14.77 19.40 1.48
C GLU A 16 -13.96 18.12 1.73
N ALA A 17 -12.65 18.17 1.52
CA ALA A 17 -11.78 17.02 1.76
C ALA A 17 -11.73 16.60 3.24
N LEU A 18 -11.83 17.55 4.17
CA LEU A 18 -11.92 17.27 5.61
C LEU A 18 -13.25 16.61 5.98
N ALA A 19 -14.37 17.02 5.38
CA ALA A 19 -15.67 16.39 5.57
C ALA A 19 -15.61 14.92 5.10
N VAL A 20 -15.10 14.68 3.89
CA VAL A 20 -14.92 13.33 3.35
C VAL A 20 -13.99 12.48 4.25
N LYS A 21 -12.91 13.07 4.76
CA LYS A 21 -12.01 12.38 5.70
C LYS A 21 -12.73 11.96 6.98
N THR A 22 -13.63 12.79 7.48
CA THR A 22 -14.39 12.50 8.71
C THR A 22 -15.39 11.35 8.50
N GLU A 23 -16.01 11.29 7.33
CA GLU A 23 -17.03 10.28 7.00
C GLU A 23 -16.44 8.94 6.55
N GLN A 24 -15.41 8.98 5.70
CA GLN A 24 -14.86 7.81 5.02
C GLN A 24 -13.48 7.39 5.53
N GLY A 25 -12.83 8.23 6.36
CA GLY A 25 -11.44 8.04 6.74
C GLY A 25 -10.49 8.37 5.59
N GLY A 26 -9.25 7.86 5.67
CA GLY A 26 -8.24 8.06 4.64
C GLY A 26 -7.31 9.25 4.90
N LYS A 27 -6.39 9.48 3.99
CA LYS A 27 -5.40 10.54 4.09
C LYS A 27 -5.88 11.81 3.38
N LEU A 28 -5.72 12.96 4.01
CA LEU A 28 -6.23 14.23 3.46
C LEU A 28 -5.68 14.55 2.06
N TYR A 29 -4.38 14.33 1.86
CA TYR A 29 -3.76 14.58 0.55
C TYR A 29 -4.29 13.63 -0.53
N GLU A 30 -4.57 12.40 -0.17
CA GLU A 30 -5.16 11.39 -1.02
C GLU A 30 -6.56 11.83 -1.49
N ILE A 31 -7.40 12.27 -0.53
CA ILE A 31 -8.76 12.74 -0.81
C ILE A 31 -8.72 13.96 -1.74
N LEU A 32 -7.82 14.92 -1.48
CA LEU A 32 -7.63 16.09 -2.33
C LEU A 32 -7.22 15.72 -3.76
N ILE A 33 -6.37 14.71 -3.93
CA ILE A 33 -5.99 14.21 -5.26
C ILE A 33 -7.18 13.52 -5.94
N ARG A 34 -7.91 12.67 -5.20
CA ARG A 34 -9.09 11.96 -5.72
C ARG A 34 -10.20 12.91 -6.15
N LEU A 35 -10.43 13.98 -5.42
CA LEU A 35 -11.40 15.03 -5.77
C LEU A 35 -10.91 15.94 -6.90
N GLY A 36 -9.66 15.80 -7.33
CA GLY A 36 -9.08 16.64 -8.39
C GLY A 36 -8.64 18.04 -7.93
N HIS A 37 -8.67 18.32 -6.63
CA HIS A 37 -8.28 19.61 -6.05
C HIS A 37 -6.78 19.79 -5.88
N LEU A 38 -6.01 18.69 -5.98
CA LEU A 38 -4.55 18.66 -5.89
C LEU A 38 -3.99 17.66 -6.88
N LYS A 39 -2.97 18.04 -7.63
CA LYS A 39 -2.23 17.08 -8.47
C LYS A 39 -1.14 16.40 -7.65
N ALA A 40 -0.85 15.14 -7.94
CA ALA A 40 0.21 14.38 -7.26
C ALA A 40 1.60 15.05 -7.43
N GLU A 41 1.85 15.63 -8.60
CA GLU A 41 3.08 16.37 -8.92
C GLU A 41 3.19 17.66 -8.07
N ASP A 42 2.07 18.38 -7.88
CA ASP A 42 2.03 19.57 -7.04
C ASP A 42 2.29 19.23 -5.57
N LEU A 43 1.73 18.11 -5.08
CA LEU A 43 2.01 17.59 -3.74
C LEU A 43 3.51 17.29 -3.59
N HIS A 44 4.09 16.54 -4.53
CA HIS A 44 5.50 16.21 -4.52
C HIS A 44 6.39 17.46 -4.55
N ALA A 45 6.09 18.40 -5.45
CA ALA A 45 6.83 19.67 -5.56
C ALA A 45 6.71 20.54 -4.30
N LEU A 46 5.57 20.51 -3.61
CA LEU A 46 5.34 21.22 -2.37
C LEU A 46 6.17 20.63 -1.23
N LEU A 47 6.19 19.30 -1.12
CA LEU A 47 6.89 18.58 -0.07
C LEU A 47 8.41 18.59 -0.27
N SER A 48 8.90 18.51 -1.52
CA SER A 48 10.33 18.54 -1.82
C SER A 48 11.00 19.89 -1.46
N ARG A 49 10.20 20.97 -1.35
CA ARG A 49 10.68 22.29 -0.94
C ARG A 49 10.75 22.47 0.58
N GLN A 50 10.21 21.51 1.34
CA GLN A 50 10.24 21.60 2.80
C GLN A 50 11.63 21.27 3.33
N PRO A 51 12.16 22.08 4.28
CA PRO A 51 13.47 21.81 4.87
C PRO A 51 13.45 20.47 5.62
N GLY A 52 14.51 19.69 5.45
CA GLY A 52 14.68 18.40 6.11
C GLY A 52 14.02 17.21 5.41
N ILE A 53 13.33 17.42 4.28
CA ILE A 53 12.77 16.34 3.48
C ILE A 53 13.74 15.98 2.35
N ALA A 54 14.23 14.73 2.38
CA ALA A 54 14.99 14.16 1.28
C ALA A 54 14.04 13.49 0.28
N ALA A 55 14.19 13.80 -1.00
CA ALA A 55 13.44 13.16 -2.07
C ALA A 55 14.29 12.06 -2.74
N VAL A 56 13.64 10.97 -3.10
CA VAL A 56 14.26 9.81 -3.77
C VAL A 56 13.43 9.36 -4.97
N HIS A 57 14.10 8.85 -6.00
CA HIS A 57 13.47 8.15 -7.11
C HIS A 57 13.61 6.66 -6.91
N LEU A 58 12.50 5.98 -6.70
CA LEU A 58 12.50 4.54 -6.35
C LEU A 58 12.97 3.64 -7.49
N ALA A 59 12.82 4.08 -8.73
CA ALA A 59 13.30 3.36 -9.90
C ALA A 59 14.82 3.12 -9.89
N ASN A 60 15.58 3.99 -9.23
CA ASN A 60 17.05 3.95 -9.18
C ASN A 60 17.60 3.22 -7.94
N ILE A 61 16.73 2.73 -7.07
CA ILE A 61 17.13 2.08 -5.82
C ILE A 61 17.02 0.57 -5.99
N ALA A 62 18.14 -0.14 -5.78
CA ALA A 62 18.14 -1.58 -5.64
C ALA A 62 17.52 -1.94 -4.28
N MET A 63 16.36 -2.58 -4.29
CA MET A 63 15.64 -2.94 -3.07
C MET A 63 15.89 -4.40 -2.73
N ASP A 64 16.22 -4.64 -1.46
CA ASP A 64 16.32 -5.98 -0.93
C ASP A 64 14.92 -6.54 -0.65
N ARG A 65 14.65 -7.76 -1.10
CA ARG A 65 13.38 -8.45 -0.87
C ARG A 65 13.11 -8.70 0.61
N GLU A 66 14.13 -8.81 1.43
CA GLU A 66 13.97 -8.96 2.88
C GLU A 66 13.43 -7.67 3.51
N ASN A 67 13.87 -6.51 3.02
CA ASN A 67 13.32 -5.23 3.48
C ASN A 67 11.86 -5.05 3.05
N VAL A 68 11.49 -5.52 1.86
CA VAL A 68 10.10 -5.48 1.37
C VAL A 68 9.15 -6.27 2.28
N LYS A 69 9.60 -7.38 2.87
CA LYS A 69 8.81 -8.20 3.80
C LYS A 69 8.54 -7.54 5.15
N LEU A 70 9.23 -6.45 5.49
CA LEU A 70 9.04 -5.74 6.77
C LEU A 70 7.64 -5.13 6.90
N LEU A 71 7.01 -4.79 5.77
CA LEU A 71 5.67 -4.22 5.74
C LEU A 71 4.75 -5.09 4.88
N PRO A 72 3.60 -5.53 5.40
CA PRO A 72 2.58 -6.17 4.58
C PRO A 72 1.96 -5.17 3.60
N SER A 73 1.47 -5.67 2.47
CA SER A 73 0.90 -4.85 1.40
C SER A 73 -0.23 -3.92 1.86
N GLU A 74 -1.02 -4.34 2.83
CA GLU A 74 -2.10 -3.53 3.39
C GLU A 74 -1.59 -2.28 4.09
N VAL A 75 -0.52 -2.40 4.88
CA VAL A 75 0.11 -1.27 5.59
C VAL A 75 0.79 -0.34 4.58
N VAL A 76 1.44 -0.92 3.56
CA VAL A 76 2.09 -0.19 2.47
C VAL A 76 1.08 0.67 1.72
N LEU A 77 -0.03 0.09 1.30
CA LEU A 77 -1.07 0.79 0.54
C LEU A 77 -1.80 1.85 1.39
N ARG A 78 -2.15 1.50 2.64
CA ARG A 78 -2.86 2.41 3.54
C ARG A 78 -2.05 3.67 3.86
N ASN A 79 -0.74 3.51 4.01
CA ASN A 79 0.15 4.59 4.41
C ASN A 79 0.95 5.21 3.26
N PHE A 80 0.74 4.76 2.02
CA PHE A 80 1.52 5.19 0.86
C PHE A 80 3.02 5.21 1.16
N SER A 81 3.50 4.13 1.78
CA SER A 81 4.86 3.99 2.27
C SER A 81 5.48 2.69 1.75
N PHE A 82 6.74 2.72 1.38
CA PHE A 82 7.46 1.55 0.89
C PHE A 82 8.79 1.41 1.63
N PRO A 83 9.11 0.24 2.22
CA PRO A 83 10.36 0.02 2.92
C PRO A 83 11.51 -0.11 1.91
N ILE A 84 12.51 0.79 2.00
CA ILE A 84 13.66 0.81 1.10
C ILE A 84 14.82 0.02 1.69
N ASP A 85 15.19 0.35 2.93
CA ASP A 85 16.39 -0.17 3.56
C ASP A 85 16.24 -0.24 5.08
N ARG A 86 17.04 -1.10 5.70
CA ARG A 86 17.09 -1.28 7.15
C ARG A 86 18.52 -1.34 7.64
N LEU A 87 18.86 -0.46 8.57
CA LEU A 87 20.14 -0.46 9.27
C LEU A 87 19.89 -0.64 10.79
N GLY A 88 20.05 -1.85 11.29
CA GLY A 88 19.78 -2.18 12.69
C GLY A 88 18.32 -1.95 13.06
N LYS A 89 18.05 -0.97 13.93
CA LYS A 89 16.71 -0.57 14.37
C LYS A 89 16.13 0.62 13.57
N LEU A 90 16.84 1.11 12.56
CA LEU A 90 16.38 2.19 11.71
C LEU A 90 15.95 1.66 10.36
N MET A 91 14.72 1.93 9.96
CA MET A 91 14.18 1.62 8.64
C MET A 91 14.01 2.91 7.84
N THR A 92 14.52 2.94 6.62
CA THR A 92 14.24 4.02 5.66
C THR A 92 13.00 3.63 4.87
N ALA A 93 11.97 4.47 4.93
CA ALA A 93 10.72 4.27 4.20
C ALA A 93 10.48 5.42 3.22
N ALA A 94 10.27 5.06 1.94
CA ALA A 94 9.77 6.01 0.95
C ALA A 94 8.29 6.25 1.22
N MET A 95 7.89 7.51 1.27
CA MET A 95 6.52 7.92 1.55
C MET A 95 6.08 8.99 0.55
N VAL A 96 4.84 8.93 0.12
CA VAL A 96 4.24 9.98 -0.71
C VAL A 96 4.06 11.26 0.12
N CYS A 97 3.82 11.12 1.43
CA CYS A 97 3.77 12.24 2.38
C CYS A 97 4.60 11.94 3.64
N PRO A 98 5.89 12.30 3.67
CA PRO A 98 6.77 12.05 4.82
C PRO A 98 6.43 12.88 6.06
N LEU A 99 5.47 13.81 5.97
CA LEU A 99 4.94 14.60 7.10
C LEU A 99 3.71 13.95 7.77
N ASP A 100 3.27 12.79 7.28
CA ASP A 100 2.15 12.05 7.87
C ASP A 100 2.64 11.28 9.11
N MET A 101 2.53 11.93 10.26
CA MET A 101 2.97 11.36 11.54
C MET A 101 2.14 10.15 11.97
N GLU A 102 0.86 10.07 11.56
CA GLU A 102 -0.01 8.91 11.82
C GLU A 102 0.51 7.68 11.07
N ALA A 103 0.86 7.85 9.80
CA ALA A 103 1.45 6.80 8.99
C ALA A 103 2.80 6.33 9.56
N ILE A 104 3.66 7.26 9.97
CA ILE A 104 4.96 6.93 10.58
C ILE A 104 4.76 6.14 11.86
N ALA A 105 3.86 6.57 12.74
CA ALA A 105 3.57 5.89 13.99
C ALA A 105 3.00 4.48 13.77
N GLU A 106 2.09 4.31 12.80
CA GLU A 106 1.54 2.99 12.44
C GLU A 106 2.65 2.04 11.95
N ILE A 107 3.54 2.52 11.10
CA ILE A 107 4.67 1.73 10.59
C ILE A 107 5.63 1.36 11.73
N GLN A 108 5.94 2.29 12.63
CA GLN A 108 6.79 2.04 13.79
C GLN A 108 6.17 1.00 14.73
N ASN A 109 4.88 1.10 15.00
CA ASN A 109 4.16 0.16 15.86
C ASN A 109 4.12 -1.24 15.23
N HIS A 110 3.97 -1.32 13.89
CA HIS A 110 3.92 -2.59 13.19
C HIS A 110 5.28 -3.29 13.13
N THR A 111 6.35 -2.53 12.90
CA THR A 111 7.69 -3.09 12.69
C THR A 111 8.57 -3.13 13.94
N GLY A 112 8.24 -2.34 14.95
CA GLY A 112 9.12 -2.10 16.11
C GLY A 112 10.41 -1.36 15.78
N LEU A 113 10.49 -0.74 14.58
CA LEU A 113 11.67 -0.02 14.09
C LEU A 113 11.44 1.50 14.12
N SER A 114 12.50 2.25 14.28
CA SER A 114 12.47 3.70 14.04
C SER A 114 12.37 3.94 12.53
N VAL A 115 11.50 4.85 12.10
CA VAL A 115 11.30 5.15 10.67
C VAL A 115 11.96 6.46 10.30
N LYS A 116 12.81 6.43 9.27
CA LYS A 116 13.33 7.61 8.57
C LYS A 116 12.53 7.80 7.29
N PRO A 117 11.58 8.75 7.25
CA PRO A 117 10.78 8.97 6.05
C PRO A 117 11.60 9.72 5.00
N VAL A 118 11.44 9.32 3.74
CA VAL A 118 11.96 10.03 2.57
C VAL A 118 10.84 10.20 1.54
N LEU A 119 10.84 11.30 0.82
CA LEU A 119 9.80 11.62 -0.14
C LEU A 119 9.98 10.82 -1.44
N CYS A 120 8.91 10.20 -1.92
CA CYS A 120 8.83 9.63 -3.27
C CYS A 120 7.63 10.18 -4.04
N SER A 121 7.65 10.07 -5.35
CA SER A 121 6.48 10.40 -6.16
C SER A 121 5.40 9.31 -6.04
N LEU A 122 4.15 9.68 -6.31
CA LEU A 122 3.04 8.72 -6.29
C LEU A 122 3.20 7.65 -7.38
N ASP A 123 3.73 8.04 -8.54
CA ASP A 123 3.97 7.11 -9.65
C ASP A 123 5.10 6.13 -9.35
N ASP A 124 6.21 6.61 -8.76
CA ASP A 124 7.28 5.73 -8.28
C ASP A 124 6.77 4.74 -7.24
N PHE A 125 5.92 5.21 -6.30
CA PHE A 125 5.30 4.36 -5.28
C PHE A 125 4.51 3.22 -5.92
N TYR A 126 3.58 3.53 -6.84
CA TYR A 126 2.79 2.48 -7.50
C TYR A 126 3.63 1.55 -8.35
N THR A 127 4.68 2.05 -9.02
CA THR A 127 5.61 1.23 -9.80
C THR A 127 6.29 0.17 -8.94
N VAL A 128 6.77 0.53 -7.76
CA VAL A 128 7.43 -0.43 -6.86
C VAL A 128 6.41 -1.36 -6.19
N VAL A 129 5.22 -0.88 -5.84
CA VAL A 129 4.16 -1.73 -5.30
C VAL A 129 3.74 -2.80 -6.32
N GLU A 130 3.56 -2.43 -7.58
CA GLU A 130 3.26 -3.40 -8.63
C GLU A 130 4.39 -4.42 -8.80
N LYS A 131 5.64 -3.96 -8.81
CA LYS A 131 6.83 -4.80 -9.01
C LYS A 131 7.06 -5.80 -7.87
N TYR A 132 6.90 -5.39 -6.62
CA TYR A 132 7.29 -6.19 -5.46
C TYR A 132 6.12 -6.88 -4.75
N TYR A 133 4.93 -6.28 -4.76
CA TYR A 133 3.72 -6.87 -4.17
C TYR A 133 2.75 -7.43 -5.21
N HIS A 134 3.02 -7.25 -6.52
CA HIS A 134 2.19 -7.71 -7.63
C HIS A 134 0.75 -7.15 -7.60
N ILE A 135 0.57 -5.99 -7.02
CA ILE A 135 -0.71 -5.28 -6.93
C ILE A 135 -0.76 -4.25 -8.05
N LYS A 136 -1.66 -4.47 -9.01
CA LYS A 136 -1.86 -3.54 -10.12
C LYS A 136 -2.59 -2.28 -9.66
N ARG A 137 -2.20 -1.14 -10.20
CA ARG A 137 -2.92 0.11 -10.05
C ARG A 137 -4.30 -0.03 -10.69
N ASN A 138 -5.38 0.10 -9.90
CA ASN A 138 -6.73 0.14 -10.47
C ASN A 138 -6.91 1.41 -11.29
N ALA A 139 -7.75 1.36 -12.36
CA ALA A 139 -7.98 2.49 -13.26
C ALA A 139 -8.54 3.73 -12.52
N GLU A 140 -9.25 3.54 -11.41
CA GLU A 140 -9.72 4.62 -10.53
C GLU A 140 -8.58 5.30 -9.76
N ALA A 141 -7.51 4.56 -9.46
CA ALA A 141 -6.29 5.13 -8.88
C ALA A 141 -5.46 5.91 -9.91
N ALA A 142 -5.67 5.70 -11.20
CA ALA A 142 -5.01 6.46 -12.27
C ALA A 142 -5.50 7.92 -12.34
N ALA A 143 -6.69 8.21 -11.79
CA ALA A 143 -7.19 9.56 -11.60
C ALA A 143 -6.63 10.23 -10.32
N GLY A 144 -5.64 9.61 -9.64
CA GLY A 144 -4.95 10.17 -8.48
C GLY A 144 -5.43 9.65 -7.11
N GLY A 145 -6.30 8.64 -7.07
CA GLY A 145 -6.78 8.06 -5.81
C GLY A 145 -6.25 6.63 -5.55
N PRO A 146 -6.06 6.23 -4.28
CA PRO A 146 -5.78 4.87 -3.91
C PRO A 146 -6.99 3.96 -4.14
N PRO A 147 -6.78 2.64 -4.21
CA PRO A 147 -7.88 1.71 -4.24
C PRO A 147 -8.72 1.82 -2.95
N PRO A 148 -10.04 1.68 -3.02
CA PRO A 148 -10.88 1.71 -1.83
C PRO A 148 -10.43 0.62 -0.84
N PRO A 149 -10.48 0.88 0.47
CA PRO A 149 -10.17 -0.12 1.48
C PRO A 149 -11.10 -1.32 1.31
N GLY A 150 -10.53 -2.47 0.94
CA GLY A 150 -11.27 -3.71 0.70
C GLY A 150 -11.14 -4.32 -0.70
N SER A 151 -10.57 -3.63 -1.69
CA SER A 151 -10.32 -4.20 -3.03
C SER A 151 -8.95 -4.88 -3.14
N VAL A 152 -8.53 -5.59 -2.14
CA VAL A 152 -7.50 -6.60 -2.30
C VAL A 152 -8.14 -7.73 -3.08
N ALA A 153 -7.88 -7.77 -4.41
CA ALA A 153 -8.23 -8.93 -5.21
C ALA A 153 -7.65 -10.13 -4.48
N ALA A 154 -8.52 -10.97 -3.95
CA ALA A 154 -8.15 -12.25 -3.38
C ALA A 154 -7.34 -12.98 -4.44
N GLY A 155 -6.01 -12.92 -4.31
CA GLY A 155 -5.11 -13.80 -5.02
C GLY A 155 -5.55 -15.20 -4.65
N SER A 156 -6.21 -15.88 -5.58
CA SER A 156 -6.69 -17.24 -5.46
C SER A 156 -5.50 -18.15 -5.14
N GLY A 157 -5.23 -18.33 -3.86
CA GLY A 157 -4.55 -19.51 -3.37
C GLY A 157 -5.50 -20.67 -3.58
N ALA A 158 -5.49 -21.24 -4.78
CA ALA A 158 -6.09 -22.51 -5.06
C ALA A 158 -5.37 -23.58 -4.21
N VAL A 159 -5.79 -23.71 -2.96
CA VAL A 159 -5.55 -24.92 -2.21
C VAL A 159 -6.36 -25.99 -2.92
N ALA A 160 -5.65 -26.79 -3.71
CA ALA A 160 -6.15 -28.00 -4.30
C ALA A 160 -6.70 -28.88 -3.17
N GLN A 161 -8.00 -28.86 -2.94
CA GLN A 161 -8.71 -29.89 -2.22
C GLN A 161 -8.57 -31.16 -3.00
N GLN A 162 -7.59 -31.97 -2.63
CA GLN A 162 -7.50 -33.36 -2.99
C GLN A 162 -8.79 -34.05 -2.48
N ARG A 163 -9.77 -34.10 -3.33
CA ARG A 163 -10.89 -35.02 -3.18
C ARG A 163 -10.30 -36.43 -3.18
N SER A 164 -10.19 -37.02 -2.00
CA SER A 164 -10.00 -38.46 -1.82
C SER A 164 -11.13 -39.18 -2.57
N ARG A 165 -10.81 -39.68 -3.78
CA ARG A 165 -11.63 -40.63 -4.49
C ARG A 165 -11.72 -41.89 -3.66
N ARG A 166 -12.82 -42.07 -2.95
CA ARG A 166 -13.21 -43.35 -2.39
C ARG A 166 -13.31 -44.36 -3.56
N LEU A 167 -12.41 -45.33 -3.58
CA LEU A 167 -12.51 -46.51 -4.39
C LEU A 167 -13.78 -47.29 -4.00
N PRO A 168 -14.58 -47.73 -4.97
CA PRO A 168 -15.73 -48.59 -4.67
C PRO A 168 -15.24 -49.95 -4.12
N ARG A 169 -15.82 -50.35 -2.99
CA ARG A 169 -15.63 -51.66 -2.42
C ARG A 169 -16.08 -52.73 -3.40
N ARG A 170 -15.22 -53.66 -3.78
CA ARG A 170 -15.52 -54.93 -4.49
C ARG A 170 -16.48 -55.74 -3.66
N PRO A 171 -17.56 -56.31 -4.18
CA PRO A 171 -18.37 -57.27 -3.48
C PRO A 171 -17.63 -58.60 -3.37
N SER A 172 -17.61 -59.16 -2.19
CA SER A 172 -17.11 -60.49 -1.86
C SER A 172 -18.03 -61.52 -2.47
N ASN A 173 -17.58 -62.22 -3.50
CA ASN A 173 -18.24 -63.40 -4.05
C ASN A 173 -17.85 -64.63 -3.21
N ARG A 174 -18.72 -65.01 -2.29
CA ARG A 174 -18.74 -66.35 -1.71
C ARG A 174 -19.43 -67.29 -2.71
N SER A 175 -18.71 -68.15 -3.31
CA SER A 175 -19.25 -69.34 -3.95
C SER A 175 -18.44 -70.54 -3.59
N ARG A 176 -19.05 -71.29 -2.69
CA ARG A 176 -19.36 -72.71 -2.72
C ARG A 176 -18.31 -73.63 -3.35
N MET A 177 -17.67 -74.42 -2.50
CA MET A 177 -17.24 -75.76 -2.86
C MET A 177 -18.43 -76.69 -3.01
N PRO A 178 -18.32 -77.71 -3.86
CA PRO A 178 -18.70 -79.06 -3.50
C PRO A 178 -17.60 -80.06 -3.79
N ARG A 179 -17.49 -81.03 -2.88
CA ARG A 179 -17.00 -82.41 -2.89
C ARG A 179 -15.70 -82.74 -3.60
#